data_043f245988975c862c209e670fcddd02
#
_entry.id   043f245988975c862c209e670fcddd02
#
_cell.length_a   1.000
_cell.length_b   1.000
_cell.length_c   1.000
_cell.angle_alpha   90.00
_cell.angle_beta   90.00
_cell.angle_gamma   90.00
#
_symmetry.space_group_name_H-M   'P 1'
#
loop_
_entity.id
_entity.type
_entity.pdbx_description
1 polymer ?
#
loop_
_entity_poly.entity_id
_entity_poly.type
_entity_poly.pdbx_seq_one_letter_code
_entity_poly.pdbx_strand_id
1 'polypeptide(L)'
;MTAKSKDELLHDHNHDGVDRRGFLKCMAWAGTGAFCVMQGGVLKSYSMSQMSQMAGKVGASELSFVQISDSHMGFNKAANPDVVGTLKAAIDKVNALSTPAEFMLHTGDISHLSKPEEFDTVNQILKGAAPKDIFYVPGEHDMLNDDGKQYLERYGKNTKGAGWYSFDKKGVHFIGLVNVLNLKAGGLGTLGHEQLEWMEDD
;
A
#
# COMPACT_ATOMS: atom_id res chain seq x y z
N MET A 1 -8.08 -17.12 -35.76
CA MET A 1 -7.72 -16.43 -34.49
C MET A 1 -6.21 -16.51 -34.37
N THR A 2 -5.50 -15.48 -34.77
CA THR A 2 -4.06 -15.39 -34.67
C THR A 2 -3.71 -15.02 -33.24
N ALA A 3 -2.89 -15.84 -32.58
CA ALA A 3 -2.38 -15.55 -31.25
C ALA A 3 -1.50 -14.28 -31.33
N LYS A 4 -1.85 -13.25 -30.54
CA LYS A 4 -1.01 -12.06 -30.38
C LYS A 4 0.37 -12.46 -29.89
N SER A 5 1.42 -11.85 -30.44
CA SER A 5 2.78 -12.12 -30.01
C SER A 5 3.00 -11.63 -28.57
N LYS A 6 3.95 -12.25 -27.84
CA LYS A 6 4.32 -11.83 -26.47
C LYS A 6 4.70 -10.35 -26.38
N ASP A 7 5.28 -9.80 -27.44
CA ASP A 7 5.71 -8.40 -27.51
C ASP A 7 4.52 -7.42 -27.62
N GLU A 8 3.41 -7.83 -28.25
CA GLU A 8 2.18 -7.03 -28.30
C GLU A 8 1.51 -6.88 -26.93
N LEU A 9 1.67 -7.87 -26.04
CA LEU A 9 1.17 -7.79 -24.67
C LEU A 9 2.00 -6.87 -23.76
N LEU A 10 3.27 -6.61 -24.14
CA LEU A 10 4.20 -5.82 -23.34
C LEU A 10 4.18 -4.32 -23.68
N HIS A 11 3.58 -3.91 -24.80
CA HIS A 11 3.68 -2.53 -25.29
C HIS A 11 2.34 -1.83 -25.58
N ASP A 12 1.22 -2.51 -25.47
CA ASP A 12 -0.08 -1.90 -25.82
C ASP A 12 -0.86 -1.39 -24.60
N HIS A 13 -0.27 -0.45 -23.87
CA HIS A 13 -1.03 0.39 -22.93
C HIS A 13 -1.80 1.53 -23.63
N ASN A 14 -1.86 1.53 -24.96
CA ASN A 14 -2.56 2.57 -25.70
C ASN A 14 -4.03 2.22 -26.03
N HIS A 15 -4.45 0.96 -25.80
CA HIS A 15 -5.80 0.48 -26.13
C HIS A 15 -6.57 -0.16 -24.96
N ASP A 16 -5.97 -0.22 -23.76
CA ASP A 16 -6.63 -0.74 -22.55
C ASP A 16 -7.50 0.29 -21.82
N GLY A 17 -7.63 1.50 -22.36
CA GLY A 17 -8.41 2.56 -21.76
C GLY A 17 -7.72 3.25 -20.56
N VAL A 18 -6.50 2.85 -20.21
CA VAL A 18 -5.69 3.53 -19.19
C VAL A 18 -5.04 4.75 -19.85
N ASP A 19 -5.63 5.91 -19.65
CA ASP A 19 -5.03 7.18 -20.03
C ASP A 19 -3.67 7.32 -19.36
N ARG A 20 -2.58 7.38 -20.16
CA ARG A 20 -1.22 7.63 -19.65
C ARG A 20 -1.14 8.90 -18.81
N ARG A 21 -1.98 9.91 -19.09
CA ARG A 21 -2.13 11.09 -18.22
C ARG A 21 -2.85 10.75 -16.92
N GLY A 22 -3.81 9.83 -16.94
CA GLY A 22 -4.45 9.26 -15.76
C GLY A 22 -3.47 8.44 -14.93
N PHE A 23 -2.67 7.58 -15.58
CA PHE A 23 -1.60 6.82 -14.92
C PHE A 23 -0.52 7.75 -14.34
N LEU A 24 -0.06 8.75 -15.09
CA LEU A 24 0.87 9.76 -14.57
C LEU A 24 0.24 10.63 -13.47
N LYS A 25 -1.07 10.86 -13.52
CA LYS A 25 -1.81 11.49 -12.41
C LYS A 25 -1.91 10.56 -11.21
N CYS A 26 -2.10 9.26 -11.40
CA CYS A 26 -2.00 8.26 -10.31
C CYS A 26 -0.59 8.21 -9.72
N MET A 27 0.45 8.27 -10.56
CA MET A 27 1.86 8.35 -10.10
C MET A 27 2.19 9.70 -9.43
N ALA A 28 1.56 10.79 -9.85
CA ALA A 28 1.64 12.09 -9.16
C ALA A 28 0.88 12.08 -7.82
N TRP A 29 0.08 11.06 -7.57
CA TRP A 29 -0.58 10.74 -6.32
C TRP A 29 0.22 9.71 -5.50
N ALA A 30 1.52 9.58 -5.72
CA ALA A 30 2.40 8.86 -4.81
C ALA A 30 2.13 9.38 -3.39
N GLY A 31 1.49 8.56 -2.57
CA GLY A 31 0.93 8.97 -1.29
C GLY A 31 -0.60 9.12 -1.30
N THR A 32 -1.31 8.39 -2.16
CA THR A 32 -2.77 8.25 -2.02
C THR A 32 -3.06 7.57 -0.70
N GLY A 33 -3.62 8.35 0.21
CA GLY A 33 -4.13 7.83 1.47
C GLY A 33 -5.66 7.90 1.48
N ALA A 34 -6.27 6.94 2.12
CA ALA A 34 -7.68 6.95 2.45
C ALA A 34 -7.87 6.80 3.95
N PHE A 35 -8.83 7.55 4.50
CA PHE A 35 -9.30 7.34 5.85
C PHE A 35 -10.53 6.43 5.81
N CYS A 36 -10.47 5.33 6.51
CA CYS A 36 -11.51 4.32 6.52
C CYS A 36 -12.17 4.25 7.89
N VAL A 37 -13.50 4.17 7.91
CA VAL A 37 -14.31 4.05 9.12
C VAL A 37 -15.32 2.93 8.95
N MET A 38 -15.38 2.03 9.92
CA MET A 38 -16.43 1.02 10.02
C MET A 38 -17.58 1.61 10.82
N GLN A 39 -18.72 1.87 10.19
CA GLN A 39 -19.90 2.45 10.80
C GLN A 39 -21.13 1.61 10.53
N GLY A 40 -21.72 1.07 11.59
CA GLY A 40 -22.90 0.19 11.47
C GLY A 40 -22.65 -1.06 10.62
N GLY A 41 -21.44 -1.63 10.66
CA GLY A 41 -21.05 -2.79 9.85
C GLY A 41 -20.72 -2.48 8.38
N VAL A 42 -20.71 -1.20 7.99
CA VAL A 42 -20.37 -0.77 6.63
C VAL A 42 -19.05 -0.01 6.62
N LEU A 43 -18.11 -0.46 5.79
CA LEU A 43 -16.86 0.24 5.58
C LEU A 43 -17.08 1.44 4.65
N LYS A 44 -16.72 2.63 5.12
CA LYS A 44 -16.74 3.87 4.35
C LYS A 44 -15.31 4.38 4.21
N SER A 45 -14.93 4.78 3.02
CA SER A 45 -13.61 5.37 2.75
C SER A 45 -13.74 6.83 2.32
N TYR A 46 -12.81 7.65 2.77
CA TYR A 46 -12.73 9.09 2.50
C TYR A 46 -11.33 9.41 1.99
N SER A 47 -11.24 10.20 0.93
CA SER A 47 -9.94 10.66 0.43
C SER A 47 -9.24 11.56 1.45
N MET A 48 -7.92 11.71 1.32
CA MET A 48 -7.14 12.60 2.18
C MET A 48 -7.65 14.05 2.20
N SER A 49 -8.24 14.53 1.08
CA SER A 49 -8.85 15.85 1.02
C SER A 49 -10.17 15.98 1.80
N GLN A 50 -10.87 14.86 2.01
CA GLN A 50 -12.15 14.82 2.74
C GLN A 50 -11.96 14.56 4.24
N MET A 51 -10.75 14.14 4.66
CA MET A 51 -10.47 13.78 6.05
C MET A 51 -10.77 14.91 7.04
N SER A 52 -10.46 16.16 6.70
CA SER A 52 -10.75 17.32 7.54
C SER A 52 -12.24 17.54 7.81
N GLN A 53 -13.12 17.08 6.90
CA GLN A 53 -14.58 17.20 7.05
C GLN A 53 -15.17 16.11 7.97
N MET A 54 -14.39 15.05 8.23
CA MET A 54 -14.78 13.95 9.11
C MET A 54 -14.38 14.18 10.57
N ALA A 55 -13.68 15.29 10.82
CA ALA A 55 -13.28 15.69 12.16
C ALA A 55 -14.46 15.66 13.15
N GLY A 56 -14.34 14.88 14.21
CA GLY A 56 -15.37 14.75 15.24
C GLY A 56 -16.63 13.96 14.88
N LYS A 57 -16.68 13.33 13.69
CA LYS A 57 -17.84 12.52 13.28
C LYS A 57 -17.68 11.02 13.52
N VAL A 58 -16.47 10.57 13.89
CA VAL A 58 -16.19 9.17 14.19
C VAL A 58 -16.41 8.92 15.69
N GLY A 59 -17.32 8.02 16.02
CA GLY A 59 -17.58 7.62 17.41
C GLY A 59 -16.38 6.84 17.99
N ALA A 60 -16.14 6.96 19.30
CA ALA A 60 -15.03 6.28 19.98
C ALA A 60 -15.11 4.73 19.90
N SER A 61 -16.27 4.18 19.65
CA SER A 61 -16.49 2.73 19.45
C SER A 61 -16.32 2.28 18.00
N GLU A 62 -16.20 3.20 17.05
CA GLU A 62 -16.06 2.88 15.64
C GLU A 62 -14.61 2.56 15.29
N LEU A 63 -14.41 1.53 14.46
CA LEU A 63 -13.09 1.22 13.91
C LEU A 63 -12.72 2.26 12.85
N SER A 64 -11.57 2.88 13.01
CA SER A 64 -11.02 3.80 12.02
C SER A 64 -9.56 3.51 11.73
N PHE A 65 -9.16 3.57 10.48
CA PHE A 65 -7.79 3.37 10.06
C PHE A 65 -7.44 4.23 8.84
N VAL A 66 -6.16 4.39 8.61
CA VAL A 66 -5.63 5.07 7.42
C VAL A 66 -4.99 4.03 6.52
N GLN A 67 -5.25 4.12 5.24
CA GLN A 67 -4.53 3.42 4.21
C GLN A 67 -3.67 4.41 3.43
N ILE A 68 -2.39 4.08 3.26
CA ILE A 68 -1.46 4.74 2.33
C ILE A 68 -0.90 3.68 1.38
N SER A 69 -0.47 4.10 0.20
CA SER A 69 0.08 3.22 -0.83
C SER A 69 1.08 3.98 -1.69
N ASP A 70 1.91 3.25 -2.41
CA ASP A 70 2.71 3.78 -3.52
C ASP A 70 3.62 4.95 -3.10
N SER A 71 4.29 4.84 -1.97
CA SER A 71 5.27 5.85 -1.54
C SER A 71 6.50 5.91 -2.44
N HIS A 72 6.81 4.81 -3.16
CA HIS A 72 7.90 4.71 -4.14
C HIS A 72 9.16 5.44 -3.73
N MET A 73 9.61 5.24 -2.49
CA MET A 73 10.81 5.92 -1.99
C MET A 73 12.01 5.60 -2.89
N GLY A 74 12.68 6.64 -3.34
CA GLY A 74 13.76 6.54 -4.33
C GLY A 74 13.34 6.94 -5.76
N PHE A 75 12.04 7.06 -6.06
CA PHE A 75 11.58 7.63 -7.33
C PHE A 75 11.93 9.12 -7.42
N ASN A 76 12.39 9.57 -8.60
CA ASN A 76 12.89 10.93 -8.79
C ASN A 76 12.59 11.50 -10.19
N LYS A 77 11.52 11.06 -10.84
CA LYS A 77 11.14 11.56 -12.18
C LYS A 77 10.13 12.70 -12.07
N ALA A 78 9.86 13.35 -13.20
CA ALA A 78 8.99 14.52 -13.28
C ALA A 78 7.57 14.32 -12.71
N ALA A 79 7.08 13.08 -12.67
CA ALA A 79 5.76 12.76 -12.09
C ALA A 79 5.70 13.05 -10.58
N ASN A 80 6.79 12.77 -9.85
CA ASN A 80 6.96 13.15 -8.44
C ASN A 80 8.45 13.33 -8.13
N PRO A 81 8.99 14.54 -8.26
CA PRO A 81 10.42 14.79 -8.03
C PRO A 81 10.81 14.81 -6.55
N ASP A 82 9.83 14.86 -5.63
CA ASP A 82 10.03 14.89 -4.18
C ASP A 82 9.10 13.92 -3.46
N VAL A 83 9.39 12.63 -3.56
CA VAL A 83 8.64 11.57 -2.86
C VAL A 83 8.77 11.68 -1.34
N VAL A 84 9.89 12.18 -0.84
CA VAL A 84 10.13 12.40 0.60
C VAL A 84 9.17 13.46 1.14
N GLY A 85 9.11 14.60 0.49
CA GLY A 85 8.18 15.68 0.84
C GLY A 85 6.72 15.25 0.71
N THR A 86 6.40 14.49 -0.34
CA THR A 86 5.05 13.96 -0.55
C THR A 86 4.63 13.03 0.59
N LEU A 87 5.47 12.07 0.98
CA LEU A 87 5.15 11.16 2.08
C LEU A 87 5.04 11.92 3.41
N LYS A 88 5.95 12.85 3.70
CA LYS A 88 5.87 13.71 4.90
C LYS A 88 4.56 14.48 4.95
N ALA A 89 4.16 15.11 3.84
CA ALA A 89 2.90 15.85 3.77
C ALA A 89 1.67 14.95 3.97
N ALA A 90 1.72 13.69 3.51
CA ALA A 90 0.69 12.70 3.79
C ALA A 90 0.60 12.38 5.29
N ILE A 91 1.75 12.14 5.95
CA ILE A 91 1.80 11.88 7.39
C ILE A 91 1.36 13.09 8.22
N ASP A 92 1.72 14.30 7.83
CA ASP A 92 1.24 15.52 8.49
C ASP A 92 -0.29 15.62 8.44
N LYS A 93 -0.92 15.26 7.32
CA LYS A 93 -2.39 15.20 7.22
C LYS A 93 -2.99 14.11 8.11
N VAL A 94 -2.36 12.93 8.18
CA VAL A 94 -2.78 11.87 9.10
C VAL A 94 -2.70 12.34 10.54
N ASN A 95 -1.63 13.03 10.92
CA ASN A 95 -1.42 13.54 12.26
C ASN A 95 -2.37 14.69 12.62
N ALA A 96 -2.89 15.39 11.62
CA ALA A 96 -3.87 16.46 11.80
C ALA A 96 -5.33 15.98 11.95
N LEU A 97 -5.56 14.64 11.92
CA LEU A 97 -6.90 14.10 12.20
C LEU A 97 -7.31 14.45 13.63
N SER A 98 -8.52 15.00 13.78
CA SER A 98 -9.07 15.33 15.09
C SER A 98 -9.35 14.11 15.97
N THR A 99 -9.68 12.96 15.34
CA THR A 99 -9.74 11.64 15.97
C THR A 99 -8.62 10.81 15.36
N PRO A 100 -7.59 10.44 16.13
CA PRO A 100 -6.51 9.62 15.62
C PRO A 100 -7.05 8.28 15.08
N ALA A 101 -6.54 7.87 13.93
CA ALA A 101 -6.78 6.52 13.43
C ALA A 101 -6.11 5.49 14.34
N GLU A 102 -6.72 4.33 14.52
CA GLU A 102 -6.21 3.29 15.41
C GLU A 102 -4.97 2.62 14.86
N PHE A 103 -4.91 2.48 13.55
CA PHE A 103 -3.75 1.92 12.85
C PHE A 103 -3.65 2.47 11.42
N MET A 104 -2.56 2.13 10.76
CA MET A 104 -2.31 2.46 9.38
C MET A 104 -2.02 1.18 8.58
N LEU A 105 -2.48 1.13 7.34
CA LEU A 105 -2.08 0.15 6.34
C LEU A 105 -1.20 0.81 5.29
N HIS A 106 -0.06 0.21 4.97
CA HIS A 106 0.72 0.55 3.78
C HIS A 106 0.56 -0.59 2.77
N THR A 107 -0.12 -0.33 1.67
CA THR A 107 -0.56 -1.38 0.74
C THR A 107 0.37 -1.58 -0.46
N GLY A 108 1.66 -1.37 -0.24
CA GLY A 108 2.72 -1.77 -1.17
C GLY A 108 3.36 -0.61 -1.93
N ASP A 109 4.35 -0.96 -2.73
CA ASP A 109 5.27 -0.04 -3.42
C ASP A 109 5.85 1.00 -2.46
N ILE A 110 6.37 0.49 -1.35
CA ILE A 110 7.02 1.25 -0.29
C ILE A 110 8.31 1.87 -0.82
N SER A 111 9.12 1.04 -1.45
CA SER A 111 10.36 1.39 -2.13
C SER A 111 10.14 1.51 -3.65
N HIS A 112 11.11 2.08 -4.35
CA HIS A 112 11.08 2.11 -5.81
C HIS A 112 11.92 1.01 -6.46
N LEU A 113 13.03 0.63 -5.82
CA LEU A 113 13.98 -0.37 -6.34
C LEU A 113 14.40 -1.39 -5.28
N SER A 114 13.61 -1.65 -4.26
CA SER A 114 13.90 -2.58 -3.13
C SER A 114 15.26 -2.31 -2.45
N LYS A 115 15.73 -1.07 -2.44
CA LYS A 115 17.02 -0.74 -1.81
C LYS A 115 16.86 -0.54 -0.31
N PRO A 116 17.84 -0.97 0.51
CA PRO A 116 17.79 -0.79 1.96
C PRO A 116 17.49 0.65 2.40
N GLU A 117 18.19 1.62 1.81
CA GLU A 117 18.05 3.04 2.14
C GLU A 117 16.67 3.62 1.81
N GLU A 118 15.97 3.06 0.81
CA GLU A 118 14.62 3.46 0.45
C GLU A 118 13.64 3.05 1.56
N PHE A 119 13.68 1.81 2.02
CA PHE A 119 12.90 1.32 3.15
C PHE A 119 13.23 2.06 4.45
N ASP A 120 14.50 2.28 4.73
CA ASP A 120 14.94 2.96 5.96
C ASP A 120 14.43 4.40 6.01
N THR A 121 14.40 5.09 4.87
CA THR A 121 13.85 6.45 4.75
C THR A 121 12.34 6.46 5.04
N VAL A 122 11.57 5.51 4.46
CA VAL A 122 10.14 5.37 4.74
C VAL A 122 9.92 5.11 6.22
N ASN A 123 10.64 4.14 6.80
CA ASN A 123 10.53 3.82 8.22
C ASN A 123 10.80 5.03 9.11
N GLN A 124 11.80 5.85 8.77
CA GLN A 124 12.10 7.05 9.53
C GLN A 124 10.95 8.06 9.48
N ILE A 125 10.31 8.25 8.32
CA ILE A 125 9.17 9.16 8.17
C ILE A 125 7.95 8.61 8.94
N LEU A 126 7.64 7.33 8.78
CA LEU A 126 6.48 6.69 9.39
C LEU A 126 6.55 6.62 10.93
N LYS A 127 7.74 6.65 11.53
CA LYS A 127 7.90 6.82 13.00
C LYS A 127 7.23 8.09 13.53
N GLY A 128 7.09 9.10 12.69
CA GLY A 128 6.39 10.35 13.00
C GLY A 128 4.86 10.26 12.91
N ALA A 129 4.30 9.16 12.42
CA ALA A 129 2.86 8.98 12.30
C ALA A 129 2.19 8.83 13.68
N ALA A 130 0.99 9.42 13.82
CA ALA A 130 0.17 9.29 15.02
C ALA A 130 -0.28 7.84 15.27
N PRO A 131 -0.80 7.09 14.29
CA PRO A 131 -1.00 5.65 14.43
C PRO A 131 0.33 4.93 14.62
N LYS A 132 0.47 4.19 15.74
CA LYS A 132 1.72 3.47 16.04
C LYS A 132 1.74 2.05 15.49
N ASP A 133 0.57 1.44 15.36
CA ASP A 133 0.42 0.17 14.68
C ASP A 133 0.36 0.44 13.18
N ILE A 134 1.37 -0.02 12.45
CA ILE A 134 1.42 0.09 10.98
C ILE A 134 1.59 -1.32 10.42
N PHE A 135 0.67 -1.71 9.57
CA PHE A 135 0.66 -3.00 8.90
C PHE A 135 1.04 -2.81 7.44
N TYR A 136 1.80 -3.74 6.88
CA TYR A 136 2.37 -3.63 5.56
C TYR A 136 2.02 -4.84 4.70
N VAL A 137 1.76 -4.62 3.43
CA VAL A 137 1.86 -5.66 2.40
C VAL A 137 2.78 -5.14 1.29
N PRO A 138 3.55 -6.00 0.62
CA PRO A 138 4.48 -5.55 -0.41
C PRO A 138 3.75 -5.25 -1.72
N GLY A 139 4.28 -4.30 -2.48
CA GLY A 139 4.00 -4.14 -3.88
C GLY A 139 5.07 -4.79 -4.77
N GLU A 140 4.91 -4.68 -6.10
CA GLU A 140 5.86 -5.28 -7.03
C GLU A 140 7.27 -4.67 -6.91
N HIS A 141 7.33 -3.37 -6.67
CA HIS A 141 8.59 -2.64 -6.51
C HIS A 141 9.39 -3.05 -5.28
N ASP A 142 8.73 -3.60 -4.25
CA ASP A 142 9.38 -4.06 -3.03
C ASP A 142 10.03 -5.45 -3.20
N MET A 143 9.77 -6.13 -4.33
CA MET A 143 10.26 -7.47 -4.64
C MET A 143 11.32 -7.50 -5.75
N LEU A 144 11.59 -6.38 -6.43
CA LEU A 144 12.33 -6.34 -7.70
C LEU A 144 13.77 -6.86 -7.64
N ASN A 145 14.53 -6.54 -6.60
CA ASN A 145 15.98 -6.80 -6.60
C ASN A 145 16.40 -8.05 -5.83
N ASP A 146 15.60 -8.52 -4.89
CA ASP A 146 16.02 -9.56 -3.97
C ASP A 146 14.89 -10.50 -3.52
N ASP A 147 13.84 -10.61 -4.35
CA ASP A 147 12.68 -11.44 -4.06
C ASP A 147 12.03 -11.11 -2.69
N GLY A 148 12.03 -9.83 -2.30
CA GLY A 148 11.42 -9.33 -1.08
C GLY A 148 12.22 -9.55 0.20
N LYS A 149 13.49 -9.93 0.13
CA LYS A 149 14.33 -10.14 1.30
C LYS A 149 14.42 -8.89 2.17
N GLN A 150 14.70 -7.73 1.57
CA GLN A 150 14.76 -6.46 2.29
C GLN A 150 13.43 -6.06 2.92
N TYR A 151 12.32 -6.37 2.23
CA TYR A 151 10.98 -6.18 2.76
C TYR A 151 10.74 -7.07 4.01
N LEU A 152 11.01 -8.37 3.90
CA LEU A 152 10.81 -9.34 4.97
C LEU A 152 11.70 -9.07 6.19
N GLU A 153 12.94 -8.64 5.99
CA GLU A 153 13.83 -8.25 7.10
C GLU A 153 13.24 -7.12 7.97
N ARG A 154 12.45 -6.23 7.38
CA ARG A 154 11.85 -5.07 8.06
C ARG A 154 10.43 -5.29 8.53
N TYR A 155 9.61 -5.91 7.70
CA TYR A 155 8.16 -6.02 7.90
C TYR A 155 7.67 -7.46 8.08
N GLY A 156 8.52 -8.46 7.86
CA GLY A 156 8.15 -9.87 7.93
C GLY A 156 8.02 -10.44 9.35
N LYS A 157 8.27 -9.65 10.39
CA LYS A 157 8.12 -10.13 11.77
C LYS A 157 6.66 -10.47 12.07
N ASN A 158 6.43 -11.71 12.54
CA ASN A 158 5.11 -12.29 12.81
C ASN A 158 4.25 -12.53 11.57
N THR A 159 4.83 -12.54 10.39
CA THR A 159 4.19 -12.95 9.15
C THR A 159 4.50 -14.42 8.84
N LYS A 160 3.83 -14.99 7.87
CA LYS A 160 4.04 -16.35 7.36
C LYS A 160 4.58 -16.30 5.92
N GLY A 161 5.28 -17.32 5.49
CA GLY A 161 5.79 -17.46 4.14
C GLY A 161 6.52 -16.21 3.62
N ALA A 162 6.05 -15.68 2.52
CA ALA A 162 6.60 -14.46 1.91
C ALA A 162 6.03 -13.15 2.48
N GLY A 163 5.41 -13.19 3.65
CA GLY A 163 4.98 -11.98 4.35
C GLY A 163 3.48 -11.82 4.53
N TRP A 164 2.67 -12.87 4.30
CA TRP A 164 1.23 -12.81 4.57
C TRP A 164 0.89 -13.03 6.04
N TYR A 165 -0.22 -12.48 6.49
CA TYR A 165 -0.65 -12.51 7.89
C TYR A 165 -2.11 -12.11 8.04
N SER A 166 -2.66 -12.32 9.25
CA SER A 166 -3.94 -11.76 9.65
C SER A 166 -3.86 -11.10 11.02
N PHE A 167 -4.83 -10.27 11.31
CA PHE A 167 -5.01 -9.65 12.63
C PHE A 167 -6.46 -9.19 12.83
N ASP A 168 -6.87 -9.11 14.10
CA ASP A 168 -8.18 -8.63 14.48
C ASP A 168 -8.12 -7.24 15.12
N LYS A 169 -9.03 -6.37 14.75
CA LYS A 169 -9.25 -5.07 15.39
C LYS A 169 -10.75 -4.78 15.52
N LYS A 170 -11.21 -4.59 16.76
CA LYS A 170 -12.62 -4.28 17.07
C LYS A 170 -13.64 -5.19 16.37
N GLY A 171 -13.37 -6.50 16.35
CA GLY A 171 -14.27 -7.48 15.75
C GLY A 171 -14.26 -7.53 14.22
N VAL A 172 -13.32 -6.86 13.58
CA VAL A 172 -13.04 -6.98 12.14
C VAL A 172 -11.76 -7.77 11.95
N HIS A 173 -11.84 -8.82 11.15
CA HIS A 173 -10.71 -9.63 10.74
C HIS A 173 -10.08 -9.05 9.49
N PHE A 174 -8.77 -8.85 9.51
CA PHE A 174 -7.98 -8.32 8.40
C PHE A 174 -7.00 -9.37 7.94
N ILE A 175 -6.94 -9.57 6.62
CA ILE A 175 -6.01 -10.50 6.00
C ILE A 175 -5.09 -9.71 5.08
N GLY A 176 -3.79 -9.74 5.37
CA GLY A 176 -2.73 -9.15 4.55
C GLY A 176 -2.16 -10.22 3.61
N LEU A 177 -2.47 -10.12 2.31
CA LEU A 177 -2.02 -11.06 1.29
C LEU A 177 -0.85 -10.52 0.49
N VAL A 178 0.02 -11.42 0.04
CA VAL A 178 1.14 -11.12 -0.86
C VAL A 178 0.80 -11.68 -2.22
N ASN A 179 0.40 -10.83 -3.16
CA ASN A 179 0.01 -11.20 -4.51
C ASN A 179 1.11 -10.91 -5.56
N VAL A 180 2.26 -10.45 -5.12
CA VAL A 180 3.41 -10.08 -5.96
C VAL A 180 4.49 -11.16 -5.97
N LEU A 181 4.12 -12.41 -5.71
CA LEU A 181 5.01 -13.56 -5.80
C LEU A 181 5.16 -14.04 -7.24
N ASN A 182 6.36 -14.57 -7.56
CA ASN A 182 6.65 -15.13 -8.89
C ASN A 182 6.30 -14.15 -10.01
N LEU A 183 6.71 -12.90 -9.85
CA LEU A 183 6.43 -11.82 -10.80
C LEU A 183 6.85 -12.21 -12.22
N LYS A 184 5.94 -11.97 -13.17
CA LYS A 184 6.17 -12.13 -14.60
C LYS A 184 6.20 -10.75 -15.26
N ALA A 185 6.60 -10.71 -16.52
CA ALA A 185 6.56 -9.49 -17.31
C ALA A 185 5.19 -8.79 -17.17
N GLY A 186 5.20 -7.49 -16.89
CA GLY A 186 4.00 -6.70 -16.65
C GLY A 186 3.51 -6.67 -15.19
N GLY A 187 4.34 -7.12 -14.22
CA GLY A 187 4.02 -7.04 -12.79
C GLY A 187 2.93 -8.02 -12.34
N LEU A 188 2.61 -9.03 -13.14
CA LEU A 188 1.63 -10.06 -12.78
C LEU A 188 2.24 -11.08 -11.81
N GLY A 189 1.76 -11.10 -10.60
CA GLY A 189 2.12 -12.08 -9.57
C GLY A 189 1.02 -13.10 -9.29
N THR A 190 1.25 -13.96 -8.31
CA THR A 190 0.32 -14.99 -7.84
C THR A 190 0.32 -15.03 -6.32
N LEU A 191 -0.76 -15.51 -5.72
CA LEU A 191 -0.82 -15.77 -4.28
C LEU A 191 0.01 -16.99 -3.87
N GLY A 192 0.12 -17.98 -4.76
CA GLY A 192 0.74 -19.26 -4.43
C GLY A 192 -0.20 -20.19 -3.63
N HIS A 193 0.10 -21.50 -3.68
CA HIS A 193 -0.78 -22.52 -3.09
C HIS A 193 -0.74 -22.48 -1.56
N GLU A 194 0.45 -22.38 -0.98
CA GLU A 194 0.65 -22.32 0.47
C GLU A 194 -0.13 -21.17 1.14
N GLN A 195 -0.15 -20.00 0.50
CA GLN A 195 -0.90 -18.85 1.00
C GLN A 195 -2.41 -19.05 0.88
N LEU A 196 -2.88 -19.71 -0.19
CA LEU A 196 -4.30 -20.00 -0.36
C LEU A 196 -4.78 -21.03 0.69
N GLU A 197 -4.03 -22.10 0.94
CA GLU A 197 -4.33 -23.07 1.99
C GLU A 197 -4.37 -22.39 3.37
N TRP A 198 -3.37 -21.55 3.65
CA TRP A 198 -3.36 -20.80 4.91
C TRP A 198 -4.60 -19.88 5.04
N MET A 199 -5.00 -19.21 3.98
CA MET A 199 -6.14 -18.29 3.98
C MET A 199 -7.48 -19.04 4.19
N GLU A 200 -7.60 -20.29 3.72
CA GLU A 200 -8.76 -21.14 3.97
C GLU A 200 -8.85 -21.57 5.45
N ASP A 201 -7.70 -21.77 6.08
CA ASP A 201 -7.63 -22.19 7.49
C ASP A 201 -7.80 -21.03 8.49
N ASP A 202 -7.49 -19.80 8.07
CA ASP A 202 -7.49 -18.59 8.88
C ASP A 202 -8.89 -18.01 9.03
#